data_b8077681e073b3bfcb4ecf217695fc2e
#
_entry.id   b8077681e073b3bfcb4ecf217695fc2e
#
_cell.length_a   1.000
_cell.length_b   1.000
_cell.length_c   1.000
_cell.angle_alpha   90.00
_cell.angle_beta   90.00
_cell.angle_gamma   90.00
#
_symmetry.space_group_name_H-M   'P 1'
#
loop_
_entity.id
_entity.type
_entity.pdbx_description
1 polymer ?
#
loop_
_entity_poly.entity_id
_entity_poly.type
_entity_poly.pdbx_seq_one_letter_code
_entity_poly.pdbx_strand_id
1 'polypeptide(L)'
;MKKRLVALTLTCALAATALAGCGGSTGGDSTASGDSTAATETSTAATETSTAEGSVYYLNFKPEQDQQWQDLAKAYTEETGVPVTVVTAASGNYETTLMSEMGKSGAPTLFQVNGPVGLANWKDYCYDLSGSDIYGQLTSDNYALKEGDTVYGVAYVIESYGLITNKTLLEKAGYTIDDIKSFADLKK
;
A
#
# COMPACT_ATOMS: atom_id res chain seq x y z
N MET A 1 15.51 -44.80 31.53
CA MET A 1 14.81 -44.73 32.83
C MET A 1 13.76 -43.63 32.80
N LYS A 2 12.51 -44.06 32.94
CA LYS A 2 11.31 -43.38 33.54
C LYS A 2 11.09 -41.88 33.26
N LYS A 3 10.21 -41.53 32.30
CA LYS A 3 8.78 -41.16 32.44
C LYS A 3 8.50 -40.08 33.51
N ARG A 4 7.96 -38.92 33.10
CA ARG A 4 6.77 -38.31 33.73
C ARG A 4 6.10 -37.36 32.77
N LEU A 5 4.90 -37.77 32.28
CA LEU A 5 3.84 -36.92 31.73
C LEU A 5 3.26 -36.07 32.87
N VAL A 6 3.00 -34.80 32.60
CA VAL A 6 2.04 -34.02 33.36
C VAL A 6 1.08 -33.39 32.35
N ALA A 7 -0.12 -33.92 32.32
CA ALA A 7 -1.28 -33.30 31.64
C ALA A 7 -1.87 -32.24 32.56
N LEU A 8 -2.03 -31.03 32.05
CA LEU A 8 -2.80 -29.96 32.72
C LEU A 8 -4.01 -29.63 31.87
N THR A 9 -5.15 -30.18 32.27
CA THR A 9 -6.47 -29.84 31.77
C THR A 9 -6.94 -28.53 32.41
N LEU A 10 -7.18 -27.49 31.62
CA LEU A 10 -7.83 -26.28 32.10
C LEU A 10 -9.21 -26.15 31.43
N THR A 11 -10.22 -26.45 32.18
CA THR A 11 -11.64 -26.22 31.90
C THR A 11 -11.95 -24.75 32.09
N CYS A 12 -12.40 -24.04 31.03
CA CYS A 12 -13.03 -22.72 31.15
C CYS A 12 -14.52 -22.84 30.91
N ALA A 13 -15.28 -22.51 31.97
CA ALA A 13 -16.72 -22.46 32.00
C ALA A 13 -17.26 -21.24 31.24
N LEU A 14 -18.26 -21.46 30.38
CA LEU A 14 -19.08 -20.44 29.77
C LEU A 14 -20.06 -19.87 30.82
N ALA A 15 -20.06 -18.55 31.00
CA ALA A 15 -21.15 -17.82 31.65
C ALA A 15 -21.91 -16.99 30.60
N ALA A 16 -23.08 -17.46 30.26
CA ALA A 16 -24.07 -16.70 29.49
C ALA A 16 -24.86 -15.81 30.46
N THR A 17 -24.89 -14.49 30.22
CA THR A 17 -25.86 -13.59 30.85
C THR A 17 -26.65 -12.88 29.78
N ALA A 18 -27.89 -13.34 29.62
CA ALA A 18 -28.95 -12.62 28.95
C ALA A 18 -29.53 -11.56 29.93
N LEU A 19 -29.61 -10.32 29.53
CA LEU A 19 -30.49 -9.34 30.15
C LEU A 19 -31.37 -8.70 29.07
N ALA A 20 -32.62 -9.11 29.12
CA ALA A 20 -33.73 -8.39 28.53
C ALA A 20 -34.18 -7.28 29.52
N GLY A 21 -34.33 -6.08 29.02
CA GLY A 21 -34.88 -4.95 29.81
C GLY A 21 -35.63 -3.99 28.89
N CYS A 22 -36.93 -4.15 28.86
CA CYS A 22 -37.89 -3.26 28.20
C CYS A 22 -38.42 -2.24 29.24
N GLY A 23 -38.59 -0.97 28.82
CA GLY A 23 -39.61 -0.14 29.51
C GLY A 23 -39.27 1.33 29.73
N GLY A 24 -39.97 2.24 29.04
CA GLY A 24 -40.70 3.36 29.64
C GLY A 24 -40.07 4.76 29.68
N SER A 25 -40.47 5.56 28.74
CA SER A 25 -41.00 6.96 28.76
C SER A 25 -40.65 7.95 29.88
N THR A 26 -40.28 9.13 29.41
CA THR A 26 -40.65 10.54 29.71
C THR A 26 -39.51 11.48 30.10
N GLY A 27 -39.32 12.48 29.27
CA GLY A 27 -39.27 13.93 29.59
C GLY A 27 -38.00 14.54 30.17
N GLY A 28 -37.46 15.55 29.44
CA GLY A 28 -36.68 16.61 30.07
C GLY A 28 -35.39 17.01 29.36
N ASP A 29 -35.51 17.97 28.54
CA ASP A 29 -34.65 19.09 28.12
C ASP A 29 -33.28 19.29 28.80
N SER A 30 -32.24 19.49 28.01
CA SER A 30 -31.25 20.56 28.01
C SER A 30 -29.87 20.14 27.42
N THR A 31 -29.60 20.69 26.26
CA THR A 31 -28.32 21.25 25.72
C THR A 31 -26.97 20.76 26.25
N ALA A 32 -26.14 20.21 25.35
CA ALA A 32 -24.86 20.76 24.87
C ALA A 32 -24.09 19.78 23.97
N SER A 33 -23.94 20.17 22.74
CA SER A 33 -22.76 20.14 21.84
C SER A 33 -21.64 19.14 22.13
N GLY A 34 -21.39 18.29 21.14
CA GLY A 34 -20.24 17.41 21.07
C GLY A 34 -20.32 16.57 19.80
N ASP A 35 -20.15 17.24 18.65
CA ASP A 35 -20.08 16.61 17.33
C ASP A 35 -18.83 15.73 17.25
N SER A 36 -19.03 14.43 17.14
CA SER A 36 -18.01 13.49 16.71
C SER A 36 -18.64 12.57 15.66
N THR A 37 -18.66 13.08 14.43
CA THR A 37 -19.09 12.32 13.26
C THR A 37 -18.08 11.24 12.95
N ALA A 38 -18.34 10.01 13.39
CA ALA A 38 -17.73 8.83 12.83
C ALA A 38 -18.32 8.64 11.42
N ALA A 39 -17.56 8.98 10.40
CA ALA A 39 -17.89 8.66 9.03
C ALA A 39 -17.83 7.14 8.85
N THR A 40 -19.00 6.52 8.82
CA THR A 40 -19.16 5.15 8.33
C THR A 40 -19.06 5.24 6.80
N GLU A 41 -17.92 4.91 6.26
CA GLU A 41 -17.75 4.71 4.83
C GLU A 41 -18.55 3.48 4.42
N THR A 42 -19.73 3.72 3.89
CA THR A 42 -20.52 2.71 3.19
C THR A 42 -19.87 2.51 1.82
N SER A 43 -19.04 1.48 1.71
CA SER A 43 -18.57 0.98 0.43
C SER A 43 -19.76 0.45 -0.36
N THR A 44 -20.32 1.28 -1.23
CA THR A 44 -21.32 0.86 -2.20
C THR A 44 -20.57 0.14 -3.32
N ALA A 45 -20.51 -1.19 -3.25
CA ALA A 45 -20.07 -2.00 -4.36
C ALA A 45 -21.07 -1.83 -5.49
N ALA A 46 -20.75 -1.01 -6.48
CA ALA A 46 -21.43 -0.98 -7.75
C ALA A 46 -21.10 -2.29 -8.48
N THR A 47 -22.07 -3.20 -8.53
CA THR A 47 -22.01 -4.39 -9.38
C THR A 47 -22.28 -3.94 -10.81
N GLU A 48 -21.24 -3.44 -11.49
CA GLU A 48 -21.27 -3.27 -12.93
C GLU A 48 -20.97 -4.62 -13.57
N THR A 49 -21.86 -5.08 -14.43
CA THR A 49 -21.66 -6.30 -15.22
C THR A 49 -20.61 -6.00 -16.29
N SER A 50 -19.34 -6.16 -15.95
CA SER A 50 -18.23 -6.06 -16.89
C SER A 50 -18.30 -7.23 -17.87
N THR A 51 -18.25 -6.93 -19.17
CA THR A 51 -18.06 -7.93 -20.23
C THR A 51 -16.59 -8.29 -20.43
N ALA A 52 -15.68 -7.63 -19.72
CA ALA A 52 -14.25 -7.91 -19.76
C ALA A 52 -13.93 -9.15 -18.90
N GLU A 53 -13.05 -10.00 -19.43
CA GLU A 53 -12.49 -11.11 -18.65
C GLU A 53 -11.38 -10.57 -17.73
N GLY A 54 -11.53 -10.76 -16.40
CA GLY A 54 -10.55 -10.40 -15.40
C GLY A 54 -10.78 -9.01 -14.76
N SER A 55 -9.91 -8.69 -13.82
CA SER A 55 -9.89 -7.42 -13.09
C SER A 55 -8.47 -7.09 -12.66
N VAL A 56 -8.22 -5.82 -12.37
CA VAL A 56 -6.94 -5.34 -11.84
C VAL A 56 -7.14 -4.87 -10.41
N TYR A 57 -6.29 -5.36 -9.50
CA TYR A 57 -6.15 -4.81 -8.16
C TYR A 57 -4.73 -4.24 -8.00
N TYR A 58 -4.62 -2.93 -7.89
CA TYR A 58 -3.37 -2.23 -7.66
C TYR A 58 -3.22 -1.82 -6.20
N LEU A 59 -2.17 -2.32 -5.53
CA LEU A 59 -1.79 -1.83 -4.21
C LEU A 59 -0.80 -0.68 -4.37
N ASN A 60 -1.29 0.55 -4.17
CA ASN A 60 -0.52 1.78 -4.35
C ASN A 60 0.40 2.04 -3.15
N PHE A 61 1.66 2.35 -3.45
CA PHE A 61 2.70 2.69 -2.50
C PHE A 61 2.75 4.19 -2.14
N LYS A 62 2.19 5.05 -3.00
CA LYS A 62 2.32 6.51 -2.92
C LYS A 62 1.01 7.16 -2.44
N PRO A 63 0.80 7.34 -1.13
CA PRO A 63 -0.44 7.94 -0.62
C PRO A 63 -0.67 9.37 -1.12
N GLU A 64 0.38 10.12 -1.43
CA GLU A 64 0.29 11.46 -2.00
C GLU A 64 -0.28 11.50 -3.42
N GLN A 65 -0.37 10.35 -4.10
CA GLN A 65 -0.89 10.21 -5.46
C GLN A 65 -2.17 9.37 -5.51
N ASP A 66 -2.80 9.12 -4.38
CA ASP A 66 -4.00 8.28 -4.32
C ASP A 66 -5.09 8.75 -5.29
N GLN A 67 -5.44 10.03 -5.26
CA GLN A 67 -6.50 10.56 -6.12
C GLN A 67 -6.21 10.36 -7.60
N GLN A 68 -4.97 10.58 -8.04
CA GLN A 68 -4.57 10.41 -9.44
C GLN A 68 -4.69 8.94 -9.87
N TRP A 69 -4.35 8.00 -8.99
CA TRP A 69 -4.52 6.58 -9.27
C TRP A 69 -5.99 6.17 -9.32
N GLN A 70 -6.85 6.71 -8.44
CA GLN A 70 -8.30 6.48 -8.49
C GLN A 70 -8.89 7.01 -9.80
N ASP A 71 -8.51 8.22 -10.21
CA ASP A 71 -8.98 8.84 -11.45
C ASP A 71 -8.53 8.04 -12.69
N LEU A 72 -7.28 7.57 -12.71
CA LEU A 72 -6.76 6.72 -13.78
C LEU A 72 -7.48 5.37 -13.85
N ALA A 73 -7.70 4.73 -12.70
CA ALA A 73 -8.42 3.46 -12.61
C ALA A 73 -9.85 3.58 -13.17
N LYS A 74 -10.52 4.67 -12.80
CA LYS A 74 -11.87 4.97 -13.31
C LYS A 74 -11.85 5.16 -14.83
N ALA A 75 -10.97 6.00 -15.35
CA ALA A 75 -10.86 6.27 -16.79
C ALA A 75 -10.56 5.00 -17.57
N TYR A 76 -9.63 4.17 -17.09
CA TYR A 76 -9.30 2.90 -17.72
C TYR A 76 -10.49 1.91 -17.73
N THR A 77 -11.21 1.83 -16.63
CA THR A 77 -12.42 0.99 -16.53
C THR A 77 -13.50 1.47 -17.48
N GLU A 78 -13.72 2.79 -17.60
CA GLU A 78 -14.69 3.37 -18.53
C GLU A 78 -14.32 3.11 -20.00
N GLU A 79 -13.03 3.16 -20.32
CA GLU A 79 -12.54 2.94 -21.69
C GLU A 79 -12.55 1.46 -22.10
N THR A 80 -12.14 0.58 -21.20
CA THR A 80 -11.86 -0.84 -21.54
C THR A 80 -12.91 -1.82 -21.04
N GLY A 81 -13.74 -1.42 -20.07
CA GLY A 81 -14.64 -2.31 -19.35
C GLY A 81 -13.94 -3.21 -18.32
N VAL A 82 -12.61 -3.14 -18.17
CA VAL A 82 -11.84 -3.91 -17.17
C VAL A 82 -11.95 -3.23 -15.81
N PRO A 83 -12.52 -3.86 -14.78
CA PRO A 83 -12.59 -3.29 -13.46
C PRO A 83 -11.18 -3.10 -12.86
N VAL A 84 -10.90 -1.89 -12.37
CA VAL A 84 -9.64 -1.58 -11.67
C VAL A 84 -9.96 -1.09 -10.26
N THR A 85 -9.39 -1.76 -9.27
CA THR A 85 -9.45 -1.34 -7.87
C THR A 85 -8.08 -0.85 -7.44
N VAL A 86 -8.02 0.34 -6.84
CA VAL A 86 -6.80 0.87 -6.23
C VAL A 86 -6.98 0.93 -4.73
N VAL A 87 -6.07 0.31 -3.99
CA VAL A 87 -5.98 0.43 -2.54
C VAL A 87 -4.64 1.07 -2.20
N THR A 88 -4.67 2.14 -1.44
CA THR A 88 -3.46 2.87 -1.08
C THR A 88 -3.02 2.53 0.33
N ALA A 89 -1.80 2.04 0.46
CA ALA A 89 -1.20 1.76 1.75
C ALA A 89 -0.85 3.07 2.49
N ALA A 90 -1.05 3.09 3.80
CA ALA A 90 -0.61 4.21 4.61
C ALA A 90 0.92 4.39 4.56
N SER A 91 1.37 5.64 4.68
CA SER A 91 2.80 5.97 4.66
C SER A 91 3.60 5.12 5.64
N GLY A 92 4.69 4.51 5.16
CA GLY A 92 5.57 3.65 5.95
C GLY A 92 5.05 2.23 6.23
N ASN A 93 3.82 1.89 5.80
CA ASN A 93 3.21 0.59 6.10
C ASN A 93 3.04 -0.31 4.86
N TYR A 94 3.63 0.05 3.73
CA TYR A 94 3.40 -0.66 2.47
C TYR A 94 3.69 -2.16 2.55
N GLU A 95 4.87 -2.55 3.01
CA GLU A 95 5.30 -3.97 3.09
C GLU A 95 4.37 -4.80 4.00
N THR A 96 3.96 -4.24 5.13
CA THR A 96 3.03 -4.90 6.05
C THR A 96 1.65 -5.08 5.42
N THR A 97 1.19 -4.04 4.70
CA THR A 97 -0.07 -4.08 3.96
C THR A 97 -0.01 -5.11 2.84
N LEU A 98 1.07 -5.09 2.03
CA LEU A 98 1.26 -6.04 0.93
C LEU A 98 1.25 -7.49 1.44
N MET A 99 1.96 -7.78 2.53
CA MET A 99 1.97 -9.11 3.13
C MET A 99 0.57 -9.56 3.56
N SER A 100 -0.21 -8.65 4.14
CA SER A 100 -1.59 -8.93 4.54
C SER A 100 -2.51 -9.17 3.33
N GLU A 101 -2.36 -8.35 2.28
CA GLU A 101 -3.18 -8.44 1.07
C GLU A 101 -2.85 -9.71 0.25
N MET A 102 -1.58 -10.10 0.15
CA MET A 102 -1.17 -11.32 -0.55
C MET A 102 -1.70 -12.61 0.07
N GLY A 103 -2.07 -12.57 1.36
CA GLY A 103 -2.70 -13.69 2.05
C GLY A 103 -4.19 -13.86 1.77
N LYS A 104 -4.83 -12.94 1.02
CA LYS A 104 -6.26 -12.97 0.74
C LYS A 104 -6.56 -13.70 -0.57
N SER A 105 -7.81 -14.15 -0.73
CA SER A 105 -8.29 -14.76 -1.99
C SER A 105 -8.32 -13.77 -3.18
N GLY A 106 -8.42 -12.47 -2.90
CA GLY A 106 -8.35 -11.39 -3.87
C GLY A 106 -7.08 -10.58 -3.68
N ALA A 107 -5.92 -11.22 -3.86
CA ALA A 107 -4.62 -10.57 -3.72
C ALA A 107 -4.37 -9.52 -4.82
N PRO A 108 -3.51 -8.51 -4.57
CA PRO A 108 -3.11 -7.55 -5.59
C PRO A 108 -2.52 -8.22 -6.84
N THR A 109 -2.98 -7.80 -8.01
CA THR A 109 -2.44 -8.21 -9.31
C THR A 109 -1.33 -7.27 -9.79
N LEU A 110 -1.32 -6.03 -9.29
CA LEU A 110 -0.24 -5.07 -9.46
C LEU A 110 0.23 -4.58 -8.09
N PHE A 111 1.52 -4.67 -7.86
CA PHE A 111 2.13 -4.24 -6.60
C PHE A 111 3.57 -3.79 -6.83
N GLN A 112 4.08 -2.95 -5.94
CA GLN A 112 5.44 -2.46 -6.03
C GLN A 112 6.42 -3.39 -5.30
N VAL A 113 7.53 -3.68 -5.96
CA VAL A 113 8.69 -4.35 -5.38
C VAL A 113 9.83 -3.34 -5.26
N ASN A 114 10.34 -3.17 -4.06
CA ASN A 114 11.34 -2.15 -3.77
C ASN A 114 12.77 -2.64 -4.09
N GLY A 115 13.08 -2.68 -5.37
CA GLY A 115 14.38 -3.03 -5.89
C GLY A 115 14.83 -4.48 -5.59
N PRO A 116 16.12 -4.79 -5.74
CA PRO A 116 16.65 -6.15 -5.55
C PRO A 116 16.43 -6.72 -4.14
N VAL A 117 16.44 -5.85 -3.13
CA VAL A 117 16.19 -6.28 -1.73
C VAL A 117 14.74 -6.72 -1.55
N GLY A 118 13.80 -5.96 -2.11
CA GLY A 118 12.38 -6.35 -2.11
C GLY A 118 12.13 -7.60 -2.93
N LEU A 119 12.82 -7.77 -4.06
CA LEU A 119 12.68 -8.95 -4.91
C LEU A 119 12.97 -10.25 -4.16
N ALA A 120 13.94 -10.27 -3.27
CA ALA A 120 14.25 -11.46 -2.47
C ALA A 120 13.04 -11.97 -1.65
N ASN A 121 12.11 -11.07 -1.30
CA ASN A 121 10.90 -11.41 -0.54
C ASN A 121 9.70 -11.71 -1.43
N TRP A 122 9.64 -11.12 -2.62
CA TRP A 122 8.41 -11.07 -3.42
C TRP A 122 8.49 -11.80 -4.76
N LYS A 123 9.65 -12.31 -5.18
CA LYS A 123 9.83 -12.92 -6.50
C LYS A 123 8.87 -14.09 -6.78
N ASP A 124 8.52 -14.87 -5.77
CA ASP A 124 7.62 -16.03 -5.90
C ASP A 124 6.17 -15.61 -6.21
N TYR A 125 5.84 -14.33 -6.04
CA TYR A 125 4.54 -13.74 -6.37
C TYR A 125 4.58 -12.94 -7.69
N CYS A 126 5.76 -12.75 -8.28
CA CYS A 126 5.93 -11.98 -9.51
C CYS A 126 5.76 -12.88 -10.74
N TYR A 127 5.10 -12.33 -11.74
CA TYR A 127 5.03 -12.96 -13.05
C TYR A 127 6.34 -12.70 -13.82
N ASP A 128 6.78 -13.66 -14.65
CA ASP A 128 7.93 -13.46 -15.54
C ASP A 128 7.53 -12.55 -16.71
N LEU A 129 8.09 -11.35 -16.74
CA LEU A 129 7.84 -10.34 -17.75
C LEU A 129 8.85 -10.37 -18.91
N SER A 130 9.78 -11.32 -18.96
CA SER A 130 10.88 -11.36 -19.96
C SER A 130 10.39 -11.32 -21.40
N GLY A 131 9.23 -11.91 -21.69
CA GLY A 131 8.60 -11.92 -23.01
C GLY A 131 7.45 -10.90 -23.19
N SER A 132 7.27 -9.98 -22.26
CA SER A 132 6.13 -9.04 -22.29
C SER A 132 6.40 -7.82 -23.17
N ASP A 133 5.32 -7.28 -23.74
CA ASP A 133 5.39 -6.05 -24.54
C ASP A 133 5.91 -4.86 -23.70
N ILE A 134 5.53 -4.79 -22.41
CA ILE A 134 5.98 -3.71 -21.53
C ILE A 134 7.48 -3.74 -21.30
N TYR A 135 8.10 -4.93 -21.17
CA TYR A 135 9.55 -5.05 -21.08
C TYR A 135 10.22 -4.61 -22.37
N GLY A 136 9.65 -4.97 -23.52
CA GLY A 136 10.17 -4.58 -24.84
C GLY A 136 10.14 -3.07 -25.11
N GLN A 137 9.36 -2.30 -24.37
CA GLN A 137 9.26 -0.83 -24.48
C GLN A 137 10.25 -0.08 -23.57
N LEU A 138 10.98 -0.77 -22.70
CA LEU A 138 11.96 -0.10 -21.85
C LEU A 138 13.11 0.47 -22.69
N THR A 139 13.48 1.70 -22.40
CA THR A 139 14.61 2.39 -23.07
C THR A 139 15.96 1.97 -22.54
N SER A 140 16.01 1.24 -21.45
CA SER A 140 17.22 0.68 -20.85
C SER A 140 16.88 -0.50 -19.93
N ASP A 141 17.71 -1.53 -19.95
CA ASP A 141 17.65 -2.66 -19.02
C ASP A 141 17.80 -2.25 -17.54
N ASN A 142 18.34 -1.06 -17.28
CA ASN A 142 18.42 -0.51 -15.93
C ASN A 142 17.05 -0.24 -15.30
N TYR A 143 15.99 -0.22 -16.10
CA TYR A 143 14.60 -0.02 -15.63
C TYR A 143 13.87 -1.36 -15.42
N ALA A 144 14.54 -2.48 -15.62
CA ALA A 144 14.03 -3.80 -15.33
C ALA A 144 14.56 -4.32 -13.98
N LEU A 145 13.68 -4.91 -13.18
CA LEU A 145 14.07 -5.64 -11.98
C LEU A 145 14.30 -7.10 -12.36
N LYS A 146 15.55 -7.53 -12.33
CA LYS A 146 15.97 -8.84 -12.86
C LYS A 146 16.71 -9.68 -11.82
N GLU A 147 16.58 -10.99 -11.96
CA GLU A 147 17.48 -11.98 -11.36
C GLU A 147 17.85 -13.00 -12.44
N GLY A 148 19.12 -13.02 -12.83
CA GLY A 148 19.56 -13.76 -14.04
C GLY A 148 18.91 -13.21 -15.29
N ASP A 149 18.29 -14.07 -16.09
CA ASP A 149 17.60 -13.71 -17.32
C ASP A 149 16.11 -13.38 -17.11
N THR A 150 15.58 -13.61 -15.92
CA THR A 150 14.15 -13.41 -15.60
C THR A 150 13.89 -11.96 -15.19
N VAL A 151 12.86 -11.37 -15.78
CA VAL A 151 12.35 -10.02 -15.47
C VAL A 151 11.14 -10.12 -14.56
N TYR A 152 11.26 -9.66 -13.34
CA TYR A 152 10.22 -9.72 -12.32
C TYR A 152 9.42 -8.42 -12.17
N GLY A 153 9.94 -7.33 -12.74
CA GLY A 153 9.27 -6.04 -12.67
C GLY A 153 9.89 -5.03 -13.61
N VAL A 154 9.16 -3.96 -13.87
CA VAL A 154 9.60 -2.80 -14.65
C VAL A 154 9.43 -1.54 -13.81
N ALA A 155 10.35 -0.58 -13.95
CA ALA A 155 10.24 0.70 -13.26
C ALA A 155 9.09 1.52 -13.85
N TYR A 156 8.17 1.96 -12.99
CA TYR A 156 7.12 2.91 -13.37
C TYR A 156 7.52 4.36 -13.09
N VAL A 157 8.51 4.57 -12.21
CA VAL A 157 9.08 5.86 -11.87
C VAL A 157 10.55 5.73 -11.49
N ILE A 158 11.34 6.76 -11.81
CA ILE A 158 12.74 6.84 -11.40
C ILE A 158 12.83 7.88 -10.29
N GLU A 159 13.32 7.46 -9.13
CA GLU A 159 13.57 8.32 -7.98
C GLU A 159 15.07 8.46 -7.74
N SER A 160 15.48 9.63 -7.28
CA SER A 160 16.87 9.92 -6.94
C SER A 160 16.95 10.53 -5.56
N TYR A 161 17.95 10.13 -4.80
CA TYR A 161 18.26 10.72 -3.52
C TYR A 161 19.37 11.77 -3.68
N GLY A 162 19.22 12.90 -3.02
CA GLY A 162 20.20 13.97 -3.10
C GLY A 162 19.93 15.06 -2.08
N LEU A 163 20.83 16.03 -2.01
CA LEU A 163 20.67 17.22 -1.17
C LEU A 163 19.98 18.31 -1.99
N ILE A 164 18.77 18.67 -1.60
CA ILE A 164 18.06 19.79 -2.17
C ILE A 164 18.53 21.06 -1.47
N THR A 165 19.20 21.95 -2.22
CA THR A 165 19.81 23.16 -1.67
C THR A 165 19.05 24.39 -2.10
N ASN A 166 18.63 25.23 -1.15
CA ASN A 166 18.16 26.57 -1.43
C ASN A 166 19.35 27.50 -1.70
N LYS A 167 19.60 27.79 -2.98
CA LYS A 167 20.77 28.57 -3.41
C LYS A 167 20.80 29.97 -2.77
N THR A 168 19.66 30.66 -2.66
CA THR A 168 19.58 31.99 -2.08
C THR A 168 19.97 32.01 -0.60
N LEU A 169 19.58 30.98 0.17
CA LEU A 169 19.97 30.87 1.56
C LEU A 169 21.45 30.51 1.71
N LEU A 170 21.96 29.66 0.82
CA LEU A 170 23.36 29.29 0.80
C LEU A 170 24.26 30.49 0.53
N GLU A 171 23.92 31.31 -0.47
CA GLU A 171 24.61 32.56 -0.80
C GLU A 171 24.58 33.59 0.35
N LYS A 172 23.44 33.72 1.04
CA LYS A 172 23.32 34.56 2.24
C LYS A 172 24.21 34.09 3.39
N ALA A 173 24.50 32.79 3.45
CA ALA A 173 25.43 32.19 4.40
C ALA A 173 26.90 32.33 3.96
N GLY A 174 27.17 32.92 2.79
CA GLY A 174 28.51 33.12 2.25
C GLY A 174 29.10 31.93 1.53
N TYR A 175 28.26 30.97 1.08
CA TYR A 175 28.67 29.79 0.35
C TYR A 175 27.99 29.70 -1.01
N THR A 176 28.59 28.93 -1.89
CA THR A 176 27.99 28.52 -3.18
C THR A 176 27.84 27.02 -3.23
N ILE A 177 27.12 26.49 -4.23
CA ILE A 177 26.98 25.04 -4.41
C ILE A 177 28.33 24.37 -4.69
N ASP A 178 29.28 25.10 -5.28
CA ASP A 178 30.61 24.62 -5.61
C ASP A 178 31.53 24.44 -4.38
N ASP A 179 31.16 25.04 -3.25
CA ASP A 179 31.85 24.88 -1.99
C ASP A 179 31.48 23.59 -1.25
N ILE A 180 30.40 22.90 -1.71
CA ILE A 180 29.88 21.68 -1.10
C ILE A 180 30.20 20.50 -2.01
N LYS A 181 31.37 19.88 -1.81
CA LYS A 181 31.85 18.74 -2.60
C LYS A 181 31.93 17.44 -1.82
N SER A 182 31.75 17.52 -0.50
CA SER A 182 31.85 16.38 0.39
C SER A 182 30.92 16.52 1.59
N PHE A 183 30.68 15.43 2.30
CA PHE A 183 29.94 15.46 3.55
C PHE A 183 30.65 16.30 4.63
N ALA A 184 31.98 16.43 4.57
CA ALA A 184 32.75 17.29 5.48
C ALA A 184 32.44 18.78 5.24
N ASP A 185 32.15 19.18 4.01
CA ASP A 185 31.81 20.57 3.69
C ASP A 185 30.45 20.97 4.22
N LEU A 186 29.52 20.02 4.36
CA LEU A 186 28.21 20.26 4.98
C LEU A 186 28.27 20.53 6.48
N LYS A 187 29.39 20.25 7.13
CA LYS A 187 29.55 20.42 8.58
C LYS A 187 30.25 21.72 8.98
N LYS A 188 30.63 22.52 8.00
CA LYS A 188 31.24 23.85 8.23
C LYS A 188 30.19 24.90 8.54
#